data_a0e38c11674966d63d77f3d423133224
#
_entry.id   a0e38c11674966d63d77f3d423133224
#
_cell.length_a   1.000
_cell.length_b   1.000
_cell.length_c   1.000
_cell.angle_alpha   90.00
_cell.angle_beta   90.00
_cell.angle_gamma   90.00
#
_symmetry.space_group_name_H-M   'P 1'
#
loop_
_entity.id
_entity.type
_entity.pdbx_description
1 polymer ?
#
loop_
_entity_poly.entity_id
_entity_poly.type
_entity_poly.pdbx_seq_one_letter_code
_entity_poly.pdbx_strand_id
1 'polypeptide(L)'
;MISSEDVRHVTFDKAFQGYRREDVDDYLKQVAQAMDDLAAQNDDLQKKLVMLAQRIEKYRTMENSLSTSMINAQRMGDSIIRESKQKAAEIIRSANIKAEDREQRARDDVELAKQEIVTLKGE
;
A
#
# COMPACT_ATOMS: atom_id res chain seq x y z
N MET A 1 -17.40 -8.94 -40.81
CA MET A 1 -16.11 -9.65 -40.75
C MET A 1 -16.36 -11.12 -41.12
N ILE A 2 -15.51 -11.70 -41.95
CA ILE A 2 -15.61 -13.12 -42.37
C ILE A 2 -15.18 -13.98 -41.19
N SER A 3 -16.02 -14.96 -40.83
CA SER A 3 -15.70 -15.94 -39.80
C SER A 3 -14.94 -17.13 -40.38
N SER A 4 -14.32 -17.96 -39.53
CA SER A 4 -13.66 -19.19 -39.98
C SER A 4 -14.65 -20.17 -40.57
N GLU A 5 -15.90 -20.18 -40.09
CA GLU A 5 -16.95 -21.00 -40.67
C GLU A 5 -17.30 -20.58 -42.10
N ASP A 6 -17.37 -19.27 -42.34
CA ASP A 6 -17.61 -18.72 -43.67
C ASP A 6 -16.54 -19.20 -44.65
N VAL A 7 -15.30 -19.25 -44.24
CA VAL A 7 -14.18 -19.73 -45.06
C VAL A 7 -14.31 -21.21 -45.33
N ARG A 8 -14.74 -22.02 -44.37
CA ARG A 8 -14.88 -23.48 -44.52
C ARG A 8 -16.02 -23.88 -45.45
N HIS A 9 -17.08 -23.09 -45.50
CA HIS A 9 -18.30 -23.41 -46.22
C HIS A 9 -18.51 -22.59 -47.48
N VAL A 10 -17.53 -21.78 -47.87
CA VAL A 10 -17.62 -21.00 -49.08
C VAL A 10 -17.67 -21.89 -50.29
N THR A 11 -18.55 -21.58 -51.24
CA THR A 11 -18.65 -22.23 -52.54
C THR A 11 -18.55 -21.16 -53.62
N PHE A 12 -17.98 -21.56 -54.75
CA PHE A 12 -17.82 -20.67 -55.90
C PHE A 12 -18.56 -21.21 -57.07
N ASP A 13 -19.12 -20.33 -57.93
CA ASP A 13 -19.73 -20.73 -59.15
C ASP A 13 -18.71 -21.32 -60.12
N LYS A 14 -19.10 -22.41 -60.78
CA LYS A 14 -18.27 -23.06 -61.78
C LYS A 14 -18.27 -22.32 -63.10
N ALA A 15 -17.09 -22.13 -63.68
CA ALA A 15 -16.92 -21.71 -65.06
C ALA A 15 -16.60 -22.88 -65.95
N PHE A 16 -16.35 -22.70 -67.25
CA PHE A 16 -16.10 -23.74 -68.21
C PHE A 16 -14.90 -24.63 -67.83
N GLN A 17 -13.87 -24.09 -67.21
CA GLN A 17 -12.67 -24.86 -66.79
C GLN A 17 -12.37 -24.68 -65.29
N GLY A 18 -13.39 -24.65 -64.43
CA GLY A 18 -13.22 -24.54 -62.99
C GLY A 18 -14.10 -23.47 -62.38
N TYR A 19 -13.67 -22.90 -61.27
CA TYR A 19 -14.41 -21.82 -60.61
C TYR A 19 -14.21 -20.48 -61.31
N ARG A 20 -15.15 -19.55 -61.12
CA ARG A 20 -15.00 -18.19 -61.67
C ARG A 20 -13.87 -17.47 -60.96
N ARG A 21 -12.87 -17.05 -61.72
CA ARG A 21 -11.67 -16.39 -61.20
C ARG A 21 -12.02 -15.15 -60.38
N GLU A 22 -12.96 -14.35 -60.85
CA GLU A 22 -13.39 -13.11 -60.16
C GLU A 22 -13.99 -13.42 -58.81
N ASP A 23 -14.80 -14.44 -58.66
CA ASP A 23 -15.41 -14.84 -57.40
C ASP A 23 -14.36 -15.30 -56.40
N VAL A 24 -13.39 -16.09 -56.84
CA VAL A 24 -12.28 -16.53 -56.00
C VAL A 24 -11.41 -15.36 -55.59
N ASP A 25 -11.04 -14.50 -56.50
CA ASP A 25 -10.20 -13.33 -56.22
C ASP A 25 -10.88 -12.37 -55.25
N ASP A 26 -12.16 -12.09 -55.42
CA ASP A 26 -12.94 -11.24 -54.54
C ASP A 26 -13.02 -11.82 -53.14
N TYR A 27 -13.25 -13.13 -53.05
CA TYR A 27 -13.31 -13.81 -51.77
C TYR A 27 -11.97 -13.79 -51.07
N LEU A 28 -10.86 -14.03 -51.79
CA LEU A 28 -9.51 -13.95 -51.21
C LEU A 28 -9.18 -12.57 -50.73
N LYS A 29 -9.64 -11.52 -51.39
CA LYS A 29 -9.49 -10.13 -50.90
C LYS A 29 -10.23 -9.92 -49.62
N GLN A 30 -11.45 -10.45 -49.48
CA GLN A 30 -12.22 -10.36 -48.24
C GLN A 30 -11.53 -11.13 -47.11
N VAL A 31 -10.99 -12.30 -47.39
CA VAL A 31 -10.22 -13.09 -46.43
C VAL A 31 -8.97 -12.32 -45.99
N ALA A 32 -8.23 -11.76 -46.92
CA ALA A 32 -7.05 -10.96 -46.62
C ALA A 32 -7.38 -9.77 -45.75
N GLN A 33 -8.47 -9.07 -46.05
CA GLN A 33 -8.92 -7.94 -45.22
C GLN A 33 -9.31 -8.39 -43.80
N ALA A 34 -10.00 -9.53 -43.69
CA ALA A 34 -10.36 -10.09 -42.39
C ALA A 34 -9.11 -10.48 -41.58
N MET A 35 -8.12 -11.04 -42.23
CA MET A 35 -6.84 -11.39 -41.59
C MET A 35 -6.09 -10.16 -41.12
N ASP A 36 -6.07 -9.08 -41.91
CA ASP A 36 -5.45 -7.82 -41.54
C ASP A 36 -6.16 -7.20 -40.33
N ASP A 37 -7.49 -7.22 -40.32
CA ASP A 37 -8.29 -6.73 -39.21
C ASP A 37 -8.01 -7.52 -37.93
N LEU A 38 -7.93 -8.85 -38.03
CA LEU A 38 -7.61 -9.71 -36.89
C LEU A 38 -6.20 -9.48 -36.39
N ALA A 39 -5.23 -9.30 -37.30
CA ALA A 39 -3.85 -8.99 -36.91
C ALA A 39 -3.77 -7.65 -36.18
N ALA A 40 -4.50 -6.64 -36.65
CA ALA A 40 -4.57 -5.34 -36.01
C ALA A 40 -5.21 -5.44 -34.61
N GLN A 41 -6.31 -6.16 -34.48
CA GLN A 41 -6.96 -6.40 -33.19
C GLN A 41 -6.05 -7.16 -32.23
N ASN A 42 -5.32 -8.17 -32.74
CA ASN A 42 -4.39 -8.94 -31.93
C ASN A 42 -3.25 -8.06 -31.40
N ASP A 43 -2.69 -7.21 -32.25
CA ASP A 43 -1.66 -6.27 -31.85
C ASP A 43 -2.17 -5.29 -30.79
N ASP A 44 -3.36 -4.76 -30.97
CA ASP A 44 -4.00 -3.87 -30.01
C ASP A 44 -4.24 -4.57 -28.67
N LEU A 45 -4.73 -5.80 -28.70
CA LEU A 45 -4.93 -6.59 -27.48
C LEU A 45 -3.62 -6.89 -26.76
N GLN A 46 -2.55 -7.20 -27.48
CA GLN A 46 -1.23 -7.40 -26.89
C GLN A 46 -0.72 -6.15 -26.19
N LYS A 47 -0.90 -4.98 -26.81
CA LYS A 47 -0.53 -3.70 -26.21
C LYS A 47 -1.32 -3.44 -24.92
N LYS A 48 -2.62 -3.74 -24.94
CA LYS A 48 -3.47 -3.61 -23.76
C LYS A 48 -3.05 -4.55 -22.64
N LEU A 49 -2.65 -5.78 -22.98
CA LEU A 49 -2.14 -6.74 -21.99
C LEU A 49 -0.87 -6.25 -21.32
N VAL A 50 0.06 -5.67 -22.08
CA VAL A 50 1.29 -5.09 -21.54
C VAL A 50 0.96 -3.94 -20.59
N MET A 51 0.05 -3.05 -20.98
CA MET A 51 -0.38 -1.94 -20.13
C MET A 51 -1.01 -2.42 -18.83
N LEU A 52 -1.87 -3.45 -18.92
CA LEU A 52 -2.51 -4.03 -17.73
C LEU A 52 -1.49 -4.69 -16.81
N ALA A 53 -0.52 -5.42 -17.37
CA ALA A 53 0.56 -6.04 -16.60
C ALA A 53 1.37 -4.98 -15.85
N GLN A 54 1.68 -3.86 -16.51
CA GLN A 54 2.38 -2.75 -15.88
C GLN A 54 1.58 -2.11 -14.75
N ARG A 55 0.27 -1.97 -14.93
CA ARG A 55 -0.63 -1.45 -13.89
C ARG A 55 -0.69 -2.39 -12.67
N ILE A 56 -0.78 -3.69 -12.91
CA ILE A 56 -0.78 -4.69 -11.84
C ILE A 56 0.52 -4.59 -11.04
N GLU A 57 1.66 -4.51 -11.71
CA GLU A 57 2.96 -4.37 -11.06
C GLU A 57 3.03 -3.10 -10.23
N LYS A 58 2.53 -2.00 -10.76
CA LYS A 58 2.46 -0.73 -10.05
C LYS A 58 1.60 -0.82 -8.80
N TYR A 59 0.42 -1.44 -8.91
CA TYR A 59 -0.47 -1.62 -7.75
C TYR A 59 0.15 -2.52 -6.68
N ARG A 60 0.85 -3.57 -7.08
CA ARG A 60 1.57 -4.45 -6.14
C ARG A 60 2.65 -3.67 -5.38
N THR A 61 3.40 -2.85 -6.09
CA THR A 61 4.43 -2.01 -5.47
C THR A 61 3.81 -1.02 -4.49
N MET A 62 2.69 -0.40 -4.86
CA MET A 62 1.97 0.51 -3.98
C MET A 62 1.41 -0.21 -2.76
N GLU A 63 0.84 -1.40 -2.94
CA GLU A 63 0.33 -2.22 -1.84
C GLU A 63 1.42 -2.59 -0.85
N ASN A 64 2.58 -3.03 -1.36
CA ASN A 64 3.73 -3.37 -0.53
C ASN A 64 4.26 -2.15 0.24
N SER A 65 4.32 -0.99 -0.42
CA SER A 65 4.74 0.26 0.21
C SER A 65 3.76 0.69 1.31
N LEU A 66 2.47 0.56 1.05
CA LEU A 66 1.43 0.86 2.03
C LEU A 66 1.53 -0.07 3.25
N SER A 67 1.66 -1.37 3.00
CA SER A 67 1.82 -2.36 4.07
C SER A 67 3.04 -2.07 4.93
N THR A 68 4.18 -1.77 4.33
CA THR A 68 5.41 -1.39 5.03
C THR A 68 5.21 -0.12 5.86
N SER A 69 4.55 0.88 5.29
CA SER A 69 4.25 2.14 5.99
C SER A 69 3.34 1.91 7.19
N MET A 70 2.34 1.06 7.06
CA MET A 70 1.44 0.71 8.16
C MET A 70 2.17 -0.01 9.29
N ILE A 71 3.05 -0.95 8.97
CA ILE A 71 3.87 -1.65 9.96
C ILE A 71 4.79 -0.66 10.68
N ASN A 72 5.44 0.24 9.95
CA ASN A 72 6.31 1.26 10.52
C ASN A 72 5.54 2.23 11.42
N ALA A 73 4.35 2.65 10.99
CA ALA A 73 3.50 3.52 11.79
C ALA A 73 3.08 2.86 13.10
N GLN A 74 2.75 1.57 13.06
CA GLN A 74 2.40 0.81 14.25
C GLN A 74 3.57 0.69 15.21
N ARG A 75 4.78 0.40 14.70
CA ARG A 75 6.00 0.35 15.50
C ARG A 75 6.31 1.70 16.15
N MET A 76 6.17 2.78 15.40
CA MET A 76 6.34 4.13 15.93
C MET A 76 5.33 4.44 17.02
N GLY A 77 4.06 4.07 16.79
CA GLY A 77 3.01 4.22 17.80
C GLY A 77 3.34 3.46 19.08
N ASP A 78 3.76 2.21 18.97
CA ASP A 78 4.16 1.38 20.11
C ASP A 78 5.35 1.97 20.85
N SER A 79 6.35 2.48 20.12
CA SER A 79 7.50 3.17 20.70
C SER A 79 7.10 4.43 21.47
N ILE A 80 6.23 5.24 20.89
CA ILE A 80 5.74 6.46 21.52
C ILE A 80 4.99 6.13 22.81
N ILE A 81 4.14 5.13 22.80
CA ILE A 81 3.41 4.69 23.99
C ILE A 81 4.38 4.23 25.07
N ARG A 82 5.38 3.44 24.72
CA ARG A 82 6.39 2.94 25.65
C ARG A 82 7.19 4.08 26.25
N GLU A 83 7.69 4.98 25.42
CA GLU A 83 8.45 6.15 25.87
C GLU A 83 7.62 7.06 26.76
N SER A 84 6.35 7.27 26.40
CA SER A 84 5.44 8.09 27.19
C SER A 84 5.18 7.49 28.57
N LYS A 85 5.03 6.16 28.64
CA LYS A 85 4.88 5.45 29.92
C LYS A 85 6.13 5.59 30.79
N GLN A 86 7.32 5.45 30.18
CA GLN A 86 8.58 5.63 30.89
C GLN A 86 8.73 7.05 31.42
N LYS A 87 8.41 8.06 30.60
CA LYS A 87 8.45 9.46 31.03
C LYS A 87 7.47 9.76 32.15
N ALA A 88 6.26 9.20 32.05
CA ALA A 88 5.26 9.35 33.11
C ALA A 88 5.75 8.73 34.43
N ALA A 89 6.33 7.54 34.35
CA ALA A 89 6.91 6.87 35.53
C ALA A 89 8.05 7.69 36.13
N GLU A 90 8.94 8.26 35.32
CA GLU A 90 10.03 9.10 35.75
C GLU A 90 9.53 10.39 36.42
N ILE A 91 8.52 11.02 35.83
CA ILE A 91 7.90 12.25 36.40
C ILE A 91 7.29 11.94 37.75
N ILE A 92 6.55 10.85 37.87
CA ILE A 92 5.94 10.43 39.15
C ILE A 92 7.01 10.13 40.18
N ARG A 93 8.05 9.40 39.81
CA ARG A 93 9.17 9.08 40.71
C ARG A 93 9.88 10.35 41.19
N SER A 94 10.16 11.25 40.26
CA SER A 94 10.80 12.55 40.57
C SER A 94 9.93 13.39 41.50
N ALA A 95 8.63 13.42 41.24
CA ALA A 95 7.69 14.15 42.10
C ALA A 95 7.61 13.54 43.49
N ASN A 96 7.63 12.23 43.63
CA ASN A 96 7.62 11.53 44.91
C ASN A 96 8.90 11.81 45.70
N ILE A 97 10.05 11.80 45.04
CA ILE A 97 11.33 12.12 45.68
C ILE A 97 11.33 13.55 46.20
N LYS A 98 10.84 14.50 45.41
CA LYS A 98 10.72 15.89 45.81
C LYS A 98 9.76 16.08 46.98
N ALA A 99 8.66 15.36 46.98
CA ALA A 99 7.69 15.37 48.05
C ALA A 99 8.29 14.84 49.37
N GLU A 100 9.01 13.72 49.28
CA GLU A 100 9.72 13.15 50.45
C GLU A 100 10.78 14.10 51.00
N ASP A 101 11.54 14.75 50.11
CA ASP A 101 12.53 15.73 50.52
C ASP A 101 11.89 16.92 51.23
N ARG A 102 10.76 17.39 50.72
CA ARG A 102 10.02 18.48 51.37
C ARG A 102 9.50 18.10 52.75
N GLU A 103 8.96 16.87 52.88
CA GLU A 103 8.50 16.35 54.15
C GLU A 103 9.65 16.26 55.15
N GLN A 104 10.80 15.74 54.69
CA GLN A 104 11.98 15.59 55.56
C GLN A 104 12.51 16.97 56.00
N ARG A 105 12.58 17.93 55.09
CA ARG A 105 12.98 19.31 55.44
C ARG A 105 12.03 19.94 56.42
N ALA A 106 10.71 19.73 56.22
CA ALA A 106 9.72 20.27 57.16
C ALA A 106 9.87 19.65 58.55
N ARG A 107 10.12 18.33 58.62
CA ARG A 107 10.41 17.65 59.92
C ARG A 107 11.67 18.17 60.56
N ASP A 108 12.72 18.35 59.77
CA ASP A 108 14.00 18.89 60.28
C ASP A 108 13.81 20.32 60.80
N ASP A 109 13.06 21.16 60.08
CA ASP A 109 12.76 22.54 60.54
C ASP A 109 11.96 22.52 61.82
N VAL A 110 10.99 21.66 61.95
CA VAL A 110 10.20 21.53 63.18
C VAL A 110 11.09 21.06 64.33
N GLU A 111 11.97 20.09 64.10
CA GLU A 111 12.89 19.58 65.11
C GLU A 111 13.85 20.66 65.56
N LEU A 112 14.41 21.44 64.64
CA LEU A 112 15.26 22.59 64.99
C LEU A 112 14.53 23.62 65.83
N ALA A 113 13.28 23.92 65.46
CA ALA A 113 12.45 24.87 66.24
C ALA A 113 12.17 24.36 67.64
N LYS A 114 11.93 23.06 67.79
CA LYS A 114 11.76 22.45 69.12
C LYS A 114 13.03 22.50 69.94
N GLN A 115 14.20 22.29 69.37
CA GLN A 115 15.48 22.39 70.04
C GLN A 115 15.74 23.82 70.45
N GLU A 116 15.44 24.79 69.62
CA GLU A 116 15.57 26.21 70.03
C GLU A 116 14.66 26.55 71.18
N ILE A 117 13.43 26.09 71.19
CA ILE A 117 12.50 26.31 72.31
C ILE A 117 13.05 25.69 73.59
N VAL A 118 13.58 24.48 73.56
CA VAL A 118 14.17 23.80 74.71
C VAL A 118 15.38 24.59 75.21
N THR A 119 16.28 25.01 74.31
CA THR A 119 17.44 25.79 74.64
C THR A 119 17.06 27.11 75.32
N LEU A 120 16.07 27.82 74.78
CA LEU A 120 15.58 29.06 75.37
C LEU A 120 14.96 28.85 76.75
N LYS A 121 14.25 27.73 76.94
CA LYS A 121 13.66 27.42 78.24
C LYS A 121 14.70 26.97 79.27
N GLY A 122 15.81 26.44 78.83
CA GLY A 122 16.88 25.96 79.67
C GLY A 122 17.77 27.01 80.24
N GLU A 123 17.67 28.23 79.63
CA GLU A 123 18.34 29.39 80.11
C GLU A 123 17.49 30.03 81.18
#